data_033465fa39fae9730eddb3a41a32e7f7
#
_entry.id   033465fa39fae9730eddb3a41a32e7f7
#
_cell.length_a   1.000
_cell.length_b   1.000
_cell.length_c   1.000
_cell.angle_alpha   90.00
_cell.angle_beta   90.00
_cell.angle_gamma   90.00
#
_symmetry.space_group_name_H-M   'P 1'
#
loop_
_entity.id
_entity.type
_entity.pdbx_description
1 polymer ?
#
loop_
_entity_poly.entity_id
_entity_poly.type
_entity_poly.pdbx_seq_one_letter_code
_entity_poly.pdbx_strand_id
1 'polypeptide(L)'
;AALDFKPDLVCFSWRDIQIFSPHEGDASLEHAFNFYFASNPIKRVAASFAGLKQLYRYYSHIRANLSYPWLIRKEFPKTQIMIGGGAFTAFADQLIEKLPEGTIGILGEGEDAILKVINGDSLEQERYIIREGKQTRKGQQGSPALLDALTVDLPYLTSIFPQHAAYMDESIGVQTKRGCPYDCAFC
;
A
#
# COMPACT_ATOMS: atom_id res chain seq x y z
N ALA A 1 -11.36 8.95 18.32
CA ALA A 1 -11.25 7.48 18.50
C ALA A 1 -9.81 6.99 18.51
N ALA A 2 -8.93 7.46 17.59
CA ALA A 2 -7.53 7.01 17.57
C ALA A 2 -6.68 7.56 18.73
N LEU A 3 -7.04 8.71 19.29
CA LEU A 3 -6.29 9.35 20.38
C LEU A 3 -6.42 8.63 21.73
N ASP A 4 -7.49 7.88 21.92
CA ASP A 4 -7.73 7.10 23.15
C ASP A 4 -7.04 5.72 23.08
N PHE A 5 -6.78 5.21 21.88
CA PHE A 5 -6.09 3.97 21.61
C PHE A 5 -4.61 4.28 21.33
N LYS A 6 -3.71 3.98 22.25
CA LYS A 6 -2.27 4.16 22.06
C LYS A 6 -1.69 2.91 21.39
N PRO A 7 -1.54 2.88 20.06
CA PRO A 7 -1.06 1.68 19.38
C PRO A 7 0.44 1.50 19.58
N ASP A 8 0.87 0.27 19.79
CA ASP A 8 2.29 -0.10 19.78
C ASP A 8 2.81 -0.25 18.34
N LEU A 9 1.94 -0.71 17.42
CA LEU A 9 2.23 -0.90 16.00
C LEU A 9 1.11 -0.33 15.14
N VAL A 10 1.46 0.42 14.10
CA VAL A 10 0.54 0.86 13.05
C VAL A 10 1.04 0.35 11.70
N CYS A 11 0.18 -0.41 11.02
CA CYS A 11 0.47 -0.96 9.71
C CYS A 11 -0.31 -0.23 8.61
N PHE A 12 0.38 0.17 7.54
CA PHE A 12 -0.22 0.70 6.33
C PHE A 12 -0.11 -0.32 5.21
N SER A 13 -1.23 -0.69 4.59
CA SER A 13 -1.24 -1.55 3.41
C SER A 13 -1.51 -0.72 2.17
N TRP A 14 -0.46 -0.41 1.42
CA TRP A 14 -0.55 0.26 0.13
C TRP A 14 -0.56 -0.78 -0.99
N ARG A 15 -1.73 -1.41 -1.16
CA ARG A 15 -1.88 -2.59 -2.03
C ARG A 15 -1.75 -2.28 -3.51
N ASP A 16 -2.38 -1.19 -3.95
CA ASP A 16 -2.48 -0.82 -5.34
C ASP A 16 -1.89 0.56 -5.60
N ILE A 17 -1.89 0.98 -6.84
CA ILE A 17 -1.61 2.36 -7.26
C ILE A 17 -2.57 3.39 -6.64
N GLN A 18 -3.51 2.95 -5.81
CA GLN A 18 -4.42 3.81 -5.05
C GLN A 18 -3.72 4.88 -4.23
N ILE A 19 -2.50 4.60 -3.77
CA ILE A 19 -1.66 5.63 -3.13
C ILE A 19 -1.35 6.79 -4.10
N PHE A 20 -1.32 6.51 -5.41
CA PHE A 20 -0.97 7.49 -6.44
C PHE A 20 -2.21 8.11 -7.09
N SER A 21 -3.30 7.37 -7.20
CA SER A 21 -4.48 7.75 -7.95
C SER A 21 -5.74 7.67 -7.11
N PRO A 22 -6.51 8.76 -7.01
CA PRO A 22 -7.85 8.70 -6.47
C PRO A 22 -8.76 7.92 -7.44
N HIS A 23 -9.43 6.87 -6.94
CA HIS A 23 -10.25 6.00 -7.79
C HIS A 23 -11.48 6.69 -8.38
N GLU A 24 -12.11 7.55 -7.61
CA GLU A 24 -13.31 8.25 -8.05
C GLU A 24 -12.99 9.37 -9.02
N GLY A 25 -13.63 9.33 -10.18
CA GLY A 25 -13.53 10.37 -11.20
C GLY A 25 -12.16 10.45 -11.88
N ASP A 26 -11.46 9.32 -11.98
CA ASP A 26 -10.24 9.24 -12.79
C ASP A 26 -10.59 9.17 -14.27
N ALA A 27 -10.44 10.29 -14.96
CA ALA A 27 -10.63 10.41 -16.40
C ALA A 27 -9.30 10.65 -17.15
N SER A 28 -8.16 10.22 -16.58
CA SER A 28 -6.84 10.47 -17.17
C SER A 28 -6.69 9.89 -18.56
N LEU A 29 -7.21 8.69 -18.82
CA LEU A 29 -7.20 8.09 -20.15
C LEU A 29 -8.06 8.87 -21.13
N GLU A 30 -9.26 9.28 -20.73
CA GLU A 30 -10.13 10.11 -21.59
C GLU A 30 -9.45 11.44 -21.95
N HIS A 31 -8.84 12.10 -21.00
CA HIS A 31 -8.11 13.35 -21.24
C HIS A 31 -6.91 13.12 -22.15
N ALA A 32 -6.15 12.04 -21.97
CA ALA A 32 -5.06 11.69 -22.87
C ALA A 32 -5.54 11.42 -24.30
N PHE A 33 -6.60 10.63 -24.47
CA PHE A 33 -7.19 10.38 -25.79
C PHE A 33 -7.71 11.66 -26.44
N ASN A 34 -8.41 12.52 -25.71
CA ASN A 34 -8.88 13.79 -26.24
C ASN A 34 -7.73 14.73 -26.60
N PHE A 35 -6.63 14.73 -25.87
CA PHE A 35 -5.45 15.52 -26.18
C PHE A 35 -4.79 15.05 -27.49
N TYR A 36 -4.58 13.74 -27.64
CA TYR A 36 -3.83 13.22 -28.80
C TYR A 36 -4.69 13.07 -30.06
N PHE A 37 -5.94 12.66 -29.94
CA PHE A 37 -6.75 12.19 -31.05
C PHE A 37 -7.92 13.09 -31.42
N ALA A 38 -8.32 14.07 -30.59
CA ALA A 38 -9.40 14.97 -30.99
C ALA A 38 -8.99 15.82 -32.19
N SER A 39 -9.82 15.85 -33.20
CA SER A 39 -9.64 16.72 -34.38
C SER A 39 -9.90 18.20 -34.07
N ASN A 40 -10.74 18.47 -33.05
CA ASN A 40 -11.09 19.84 -32.64
C ASN A 40 -10.02 20.42 -31.69
N PRO A 41 -9.36 21.55 -32.05
CA PRO A 41 -8.33 22.16 -31.21
C PRO A 41 -8.85 22.64 -29.86
N ILE A 42 -10.11 23.05 -29.74
CA ILE A 42 -10.72 23.49 -28.50
C ILE A 42 -10.79 22.30 -27.52
N LYS A 43 -11.18 21.11 -28.02
CA LYS A 43 -11.19 19.89 -27.21
C LYS A 43 -9.79 19.51 -26.70
N ARG A 44 -8.76 19.68 -27.52
CA ARG A 44 -7.36 19.44 -27.10
C ARG A 44 -6.93 20.36 -25.96
N VAL A 45 -7.23 21.66 -26.08
CA VAL A 45 -6.92 22.65 -25.05
C VAL A 45 -7.68 22.32 -23.76
N ALA A 46 -8.97 22.05 -23.85
CA ALA A 46 -9.76 21.64 -22.69
C ALA A 46 -9.22 20.37 -22.01
N ALA A 47 -8.81 19.37 -22.79
CA ALA A 47 -8.20 18.14 -22.29
C ALA A 47 -6.86 18.40 -21.58
N SER A 48 -6.06 19.36 -22.05
CA SER A 48 -4.80 19.75 -21.38
C SER A 48 -5.07 20.33 -19.98
N PHE A 49 -6.02 21.25 -19.85
CA PHE A 49 -6.39 21.80 -18.53
C PHE A 49 -6.99 20.74 -17.60
N ALA A 50 -7.84 19.87 -18.14
CA ALA A 50 -8.41 18.75 -17.37
C ALA A 50 -7.31 17.79 -16.90
N GLY A 51 -6.34 17.47 -17.76
CA GLY A 51 -5.17 16.65 -17.42
C GLY A 51 -4.31 17.29 -16.33
N LEU A 52 -4.04 18.60 -16.39
CA LEU A 52 -3.32 19.31 -15.32
C LEU A 52 -4.07 19.27 -13.99
N LYS A 53 -5.41 19.44 -14.00
CA LYS A 53 -6.24 19.29 -12.81
C LYS A 53 -6.15 17.88 -12.24
N GLN A 54 -6.14 16.86 -13.08
CA GLN A 54 -6.01 15.47 -12.67
C GLN A 54 -4.62 15.19 -12.07
N LEU A 55 -3.54 15.68 -12.66
CA LEU A 55 -2.20 15.60 -12.08
C LEU A 55 -2.11 16.25 -10.71
N TYR A 56 -2.74 17.41 -10.54
CA TYR A 56 -2.80 18.06 -9.22
C TYR A 56 -3.56 17.21 -8.19
N ARG A 57 -4.67 16.55 -8.59
CA ARG A 57 -5.39 15.60 -7.72
C ARG A 57 -4.49 14.45 -7.30
N TYR A 58 -3.74 13.85 -8.22
CA TYR A 58 -2.79 12.78 -7.91
C TYR A 58 -1.73 13.24 -6.93
N TYR A 59 -1.10 14.37 -7.21
CA TYR A 59 -0.11 14.94 -6.31
C TYR A 59 -0.65 15.19 -4.89
N SER A 60 -1.84 15.77 -4.79
CA SER A 60 -2.48 16.02 -3.50
C SER A 60 -2.81 14.73 -2.76
N HIS A 61 -3.28 13.70 -3.47
CA HIS A 61 -3.60 12.40 -2.92
C HIS A 61 -2.35 11.68 -2.39
N ILE A 62 -1.27 11.66 -3.17
CA ILE A 62 0.03 11.10 -2.75
C ILE A 62 0.52 11.81 -1.50
N ARG A 63 0.49 13.16 -1.47
CA ARG A 63 0.92 13.92 -0.30
C ARG A 63 0.10 13.60 0.93
N ALA A 64 -1.21 13.48 0.79
CA ALA A 64 -2.09 13.10 1.89
C ALA A 64 -1.71 11.73 2.45
N ASN A 65 -1.56 10.72 1.60
CA ASN A 65 -1.17 9.37 2.02
C ASN A 65 0.21 9.34 2.70
N LEU A 66 1.19 10.04 2.14
CA LEU A 66 2.53 10.14 2.73
C LEU A 66 2.54 10.93 4.05
N SER A 67 1.55 11.75 4.32
CA SER A 67 1.46 12.51 5.58
C SER A 67 0.98 11.67 6.76
N TYR A 68 0.21 10.60 6.55
CA TYR A 68 -0.34 9.78 7.64
C TYR A 68 0.74 9.15 8.54
N PRO A 69 1.81 8.53 8.03
CA PRO A 69 2.88 8.01 8.88
C PRO A 69 3.55 9.11 9.72
N TRP A 70 3.70 10.33 9.19
CA TRP A 70 4.23 11.46 9.93
C TRP A 70 3.30 11.95 11.02
N LEU A 71 1.98 11.95 10.79
CA LEU A 71 0.98 12.26 11.82
C LEU A 71 1.04 11.23 12.94
N ILE A 72 1.13 9.94 12.62
CA ILE A 72 1.30 8.89 13.62
C ILE A 72 2.59 9.10 14.42
N ARG A 73 3.70 9.35 13.75
CA ARG A 73 4.99 9.59 14.44
C ARG A 73 4.95 10.80 15.36
N LYS A 74 4.24 11.85 14.96
CA LYS A 74 4.07 13.07 15.77
C LYS A 74 3.23 12.81 17.02
N GLU A 75 2.09 12.15 16.87
CA GLU A 75 1.15 11.91 17.98
C GLU A 75 1.62 10.75 18.89
N PHE A 76 2.26 9.75 18.31
CA PHE A 76 2.74 8.54 18.98
C PHE A 76 4.23 8.28 18.66
N PRO A 77 5.16 9.00 19.29
CA PRO A 77 6.58 8.94 18.93
C PRO A 77 7.22 7.56 19.07
N LYS A 78 6.70 6.72 19.97
CA LYS A 78 7.21 5.38 20.26
C LYS A 78 6.56 4.27 19.44
N THR A 79 5.45 4.57 18.75
CA THR A 79 4.73 3.59 17.94
C THR A 79 5.60 3.11 16.78
N GLN A 80 5.71 1.81 16.61
CA GLN A 80 6.33 1.22 15.44
C GLN A 80 5.44 1.45 14.22
N ILE A 81 6.03 1.89 13.11
CA ILE A 81 5.31 2.07 11.84
C ILE A 81 5.82 1.04 10.85
N MET A 82 4.89 0.31 10.25
CA MET A 82 5.15 -0.69 9.24
C MET A 82 4.33 -0.42 7.99
N ILE A 83 4.93 -0.56 6.82
CA ILE A 83 4.27 -0.28 5.53
C ILE A 83 4.56 -1.43 4.58
N GLY A 84 3.55 -1.87 3.88
CA GLY A 84 3.66 -2.92 2.88
C GLY A 84 2.64 -2.77 1.75
N GLY A 85 2.52 -3.81 0.96
CA GLY A 85 1.58 -3.91 -0.16
C GLY A 85 2.23 -3.67 -1.51
N GLY A 86 1.50 -3.98 -2.60
CA GLY A 86 2.03 -4.00 -3.96
C GLY A 86 2.62 -2.67 -4.42
N ALA A 87 1.93 -1.55 -4.15
CA ALA A 87 2.44 -0.23 -4.52
C ALA A 87 3.72 0.14 -3.74
N PHE A 88 3.77 -0.20 -2.45
CA PHE A 88 4.99 0.03 -1.68
C PHE A 88 6.14 -0.83 -2.21
N THR A 89 5.90 -2.12 -2.49
CA THR A 89 6.92 -3.03 -3.03
C THR A 89 7.51 -2.53 -4.35
N ALA A 90 6.67 -1.99 -5.25
CA ALA A 90 7.11 -1.49 -6.55
C ALA A 90 7.97 -0.21 -6.45
N PHE A 91 7.74 0.64 -5.45
CA PHE A 91 8.39 1.95 -5.31
C PHE A 91 9.08 2.13 -3.94
N ALA A 92 9.53 1.04 -3.33
CA ALA A 92 10.00 1.04 -1.95
C ALA A 92 11.15 2.01 -1.70
N ASP A 93 12.14 2.06 -2.58
CA ASP A 93 13.31 2.93 -2.45
C ASP A 93 12.92 4.41 -2.44
N GLN A 94 12.00 4.81 -3.31
CA GLN A 94 11.53 6.20 -3.41
C GLN A 94 10.59 6.57 -2.27
N LEU A 95 9.75 5.62 -1.84
CA LEU A 95 8.75 5.86 -0.82
C LEU A 95 9.36 5.89 0.59
N ILE A 96 10.28 4.97 0.90
CA ILE A 96 10.89 4.89 2.24
C ILE A 96 11.62 6.17 2.63
N GLU A 97 12.22 6.86 1.67
CA GLU A 97 12.90 8.14 1.89
C GLU A 97 11.96 9.28 2.32
N LYS A 98 10.67 9.15 1.99
CA LYS A 98 9.63 10.14 2.33
C LYS A 98 8.95 9.86 3.66
N LEU A 99 9.29 8.74 4.31
CA LEU A 99 8.64 8.25 5.53
C LEU A 99 9.44 8.65 6.79
N PRO A 100 8.83 8.60 7.97
CA PRO A 100 9.53 8.83 9.23
C PRO A 100 10.69 7.85 9.43
N GLU A 101 11.71 8.27 10.16
CA GLU A 101 12.80 7.40 10.58
C GLU A 101 12.28 6.21 11.39
N GLY A 102 12.91 5.05 11.24
CA GLY A 102 12.52 3.80 11.89
C GLY A 102 11.25 3.16 11.29
N THR A 103 10.73 3.68 10.17
CA THR A 103 9.64 3.00 9.45
C THR A 103 10.18 1.73 8.80
N ILE A 104 9.48 0.61 9.02
CA ILE A 104 9.77 -0.69 8.42
C ILE A 104 8.91 -0.83 7.16
N GLY A 105 9.55 -0.95 6.01
CA GLY A 105 8.89 -1.28 4.75
C GLY A 105 9.05 -2.76 4.45
N ILE A 106 7.96 -3.46 4.14
CA ILE A 106 7.98 -4.88 3.76
C ILE A 106 7.77 -4.99 2.26
N LEU A 107 8.58 -5.81 1.63
CA LEU A 107 8.59 -6.05 0.19
C LEU A 107 7.96 -7.42 -0.09
N GLY A 108 6.83 -7.42 -0.77
CA GLY A 108 6.06 -8.64 -1.04
C GLY A 108 5.04 -8.95 0.05
N GLU A 109 4.90 -10.23 0.41
CA GLU A 109 3.97 -10.70 1.42
C GLU A 109 4.42 -10.25 2.83
N GLY A 110 3.49 -9.80 3.65
CA GLY A 110 3.82 -9.15 4.92
C GLY A 110 3.35 -9.90 6.17
N GLU A 111 2.64 -10.99 6.00
CA GLU A 111 1.96 -11.69 7.10
C GLU A 111 2.95 -12.20 8.15
N ASP A 112 4.01 -12.89 7.73
CA ASP A 112 5.04 -13.39 8.65
C ASP A 112 5.86 -12.25 9.26
N ALA A 113 6.16 -11.23 8.45
CA ALA A 113 6.90 -10.07 8.91
C ALA A 113 6.15 -9.30 10.01
N ILE A 114 4.82 -9.18 9.90
CA ILE A 114 3.98 -8.55 10.94
C ILE A 114 4.07 -9.35 12.25
N LEU A 115 3.95 -10.67 12.18
CA LEU A 115 4.03 -11.52 13.37
C LEU A 115 5.41 -11.42 14.04
N LYS A 116 6.49 -11.41 13.25
CA LYS A 116 7.85 -11.21 13.77
C LYS A 116 8.01 -9.86 14.46
N VAL A 117 7.49 -8.78 13.86
CA VAL A 117 7.56 -7.45 14.48
C VAL A 117 6.79 -7.43 15.80
N ILE A 118 5.59 -8.02 15.86
CA ILE A 118 4.79 -8.10 17.10
C ILE A 118 5.50 -8.89 18.19
N ASN A 119 6.15 -9.99 17.83
CA ASN A 119 6.86 -10.85 18.76
C ASN A 119 8.27 -10.31 19.13
N GLY A 120 8.77 -9.28 18.46
CA GLY A 120 10.14 -8.78 18.63
C GLY A 120 11.20 -9.69 18.02
N ASP A 121 10.83 -10.53 17.05
CA ASP A 121 11.72 -11.46 16.36
C ASP A 121 12.53 -10.74 15.28
N SER A 122 13.62 -11.40 14.83
CA SER A 122 14.47 -10.87 13.76
C SER A 122 13.78 -10.90 12.39
N LEU A 123 13.94 -9.81 11.63
CA LEU A 123 13.49 -9.70 10.25
C LEU A 123 14.54 -10.14 9.20
N GLU A 124 15.69 -10.70 9.61
CA GLU A 124 16.80 -11.01 8.70
C GLU A 124 16.42 -11.93 7.53
N GLN A 125 15.42 -12.77 7.73
CA GLN A 125 14.92 -13.67 6.69
C GLN A 125 13.81 -13.05 5.82
N GLU A 126 13.36 -11.85 6.18
CA GLU A 126 12.31 -11.15 5.46
C GLU A 126 12.89 -10.19 4.41
N ARG A 127 12.09 -9.88 3.41
CA ARG A 127 12.38 -8.82 2.45
C ARG A 127 11.89 -7.49 3.02
N TYR A 128 12.78 -6.71 3.56
CA TYR A 128 12.43 -5.43 4.16
C TYR A 128 13.39 -4.30 3.78
N ILE A 129 12.93 -3.09 3.98
CA ILE A 129 13.71 -1.86 3.90
C ILE A 129 13.39 -0.98 5.11
N ILE A 130 14.39 -0.50 5.81
CA ILE A 130 14.23 0.39 6.96
C ILE A 130 14.97 1.70 6.69
N ARG A 131 14.34 2.81 7.03
CA ARG A 131 14.99 4.12 7.04
C ARG A 131 15.72 4.33 8.35
N GLU A 132 17.03 4.52 8.29
CA GLU A 132 17.90 4.81 9.41
C GLU A 132 18.61 6.16 9.15
N GLY A 133 18.02 7.25 9.65
CA GLY A 133 18.47 8.61 9.37
C GLY A 133 18.41 8.97 7.88
N LYS A 134 19.57 9.20 7.27
CA LYS A 134 19.71 9.48 5.83
C LYS A 134 19.99 8.23 4.98
N GLN A 135 20.17 7.09 5.61
CA GLN A 135 20.45 5.82 4.93
C GLN A 135 19.26 4.89 4.98
N THR A 136 19.25 3.93 4.09
CA THR A 136 18.29 2.85 4.09
C THR A 136 19.02 1.53 4.27
N ARG A 137 18.53 0.70 5.19
CA ARG A 137 19.01 -0.67 5.37
C ARG A 137 18.00 -1.62 4.75
N LYS A 138 18.50 -2.51 3.89
CA LYS A 138 17.68 -3.58 3.28
C LYS A 138 18.04 -4.90 3.93
N GLY A 139 17.03 -5.71 4.22
CA GLY A 139 17.22 -7.11 4.57
C GLY A 139 17.71 -7.93 3.39
N GLN A 140 18.21 -9.12 3.67
CA GLN A 140 18.60 -10.04 2.62
C GLN A 140 17.39 -10.36 1.72
N GLN A 141 17.66 -10.61 0.44
CA GLN A 141 16.64 -11.09 -0.50
C GLN A 141 16.29 -12.55 -0.16
N GLY A 142 15.49 -12.75 0.88
CA GLY A 142 14.89 -14.05 1.13
C GLY A 142 13.95 -14.42 -0.01
N SER A 143 13.79 -15.70 -0.29
CA SER A 143 12.65 -16.16 -1.08
C SER A 143 11.38 -15.68 -0.40
N PRO A 144 10.37 -15.21 -1.15
CA PRO A 144 9.08 -14.89 -0.56
C PRO A 144 8.61 -16.11 0.21
N ALA A 145 8.24 -15.91 1.47
CA ALA A 145 7.61 -16.97 2.24
C ALA A 145 6.36 -17.40 1.48
N LEU A 146 6.36 -18.62 0.97
CA LEU A 146 5.15 -19.25 0.45
C LEU A 146 4.29 -19.52 1.68
N LEU A 147 3.22 -18.75 1.82
CA LEU A 147 2.20 -19.05 2.82
C LEU A 147 1.54 -20.36 2.44
N ASP A 148 2.04 -21.44 3.03
CA ASP A 148 1.68 -22.85 2.75
C ASP A 148 0.32 -23.10 3.30
N ALA A 149 -0.67 -22.65 3.38
CA ALA A 149 -2.03 -22.79 3.87
C ALA A 149 -2.37 -21.79 4.97
N LEU A 150 -2.98 -20.71 4.57
CA LEU A 150 -3.85 -19.96 5.48
C LEU A 150 -4.96 -20.91 5.93
N THR A 151 -4.78 -21.54 7.08
CA THR A 151 -5.89 -22.21 7.77
C THR A 151 -6.80 -21.10 8.28
N VAL A 152 -7.86 -20.81 7.52
CA VAL A 152 -8.87 -19.86 7.95
C VAL A 152 -9.71 -20.53 9.02
N ASP A 153 -9.57 -20.10 10.26
CA ASP A 153 -10.47 -20.52 11.35
C ASP A 153 -11.82 -19.77 11.18
N LEU A 154 -12.76 -20.42 10.49
CA LEU A 154 -14.11 -19.88 10.29
C LEU A 154 -14.83 -19.55 11.60
N PRO A 155 -14.83 -20.38 12.66
CA PRO A 155 -15.37 -20.03 13.96
C PRO A 155 -14.79 -18.75 14.53
N TYR A 156 -13.48 -18.56 14.43
CA TYR A 156 -12.81 -17.33 14.89
C TYR A 156 -13.23 -16.13 14.06
N LEU A 157 -13.23 -16.24 12.72
CA LEU A 157 -13.67 -15.15 11.83
C LEU A 157 -15.12 -14.76 12.11
N THR A 158 -16.01 -15.72 12.32
CA THR A 158 -17.41 -15.42 12.64
C THR A 158 -17.56 -14.71 13.98
N SER A 159 -16.66 -14.94 14.91
CA SER A 159 -16.67 -14.26 16.22
C SER A 159 -16.25 -12.80 16.14
N ILE A 160 -15.29 -12.46 15.26
CA ILE A 160 -14.79 -11.08 15.08
C ILE A 160 -15.57 -10.27 14.03
N PHE A 161 -16.28 -10.96 13.12
CA PHE A 161 -17.14 -10.35 12.11
C PHE A 161 -18.60 -10.80 12.29
N PRO A 162 -19.35 -10.22 13.22
CA PRO A 162 -20.74 -10.63 13.47
C PRO A 162 -21.67 -10.42 12.27
N GLN A 163 -21.26 -9.59 11.31
CA GLN A 163 -22.01 -9.32 10.06
C GLN A 163 -21.58 -10.25 8.91
N HIS A 164 -20.76 -11.27 9.16
CA HIS A 164 -20.29 -12.18 8.09
C HIS A 164 -21.41 -12.81 7.29
N ALA A 165 -22.58 -13.08 7.91
CA ALA A 165 -23.74 -13.65 7.24
C ALA A 165 -24.19 -12.78 6.04
N ALA A 166 -24.13 -11.45 6.14
CA ALA A 166 -24.47 -10.54 5.06
C ALA A 166 -23.51 -10.68 3.85
N TYR A 167 -22.25 -11.07 4.10
CA TYR A 167 -21.29 -11.33 3.03
C TYR A 167 -21.46 -12.70 2.39
N MET A 168 -22.08 -13.66 3.07
CA MET A 168 -22.30 -15.01 2.52
C MET A 168 -23.38 -15.05 1.46
N ASP A 169 -24.27 -14.05 1.43
CA ASP A 169 -25.31 -13.91 0.41
C ASP A 169 -24.81 -13.24 -0.88
N GLU A 170 -23.56 -12.76 -0.88
CA GLU A 170 -22.93 -12.12 -2.04
C GLU A 170 -21.82 -13.01 -2.63
N SER A 171 -21.29 -12.59 -3.80
CA SER A 171 -20.15 -13.27 -4.42
C SER A 171 -18.92 -13.16 -3.54
N ILE A 172 -18.44 -14.26 -3.00
CA ILE A 172 -17.22 -14.33 -2.20
C ILE A 172 -16.02 -14.48 -3.13
N GLY A 173 -15.09 -13.54 -3.07
CA GLY A 173 -13.80 -13.66 -3.74
C GLY A 173 -12.92 -14.68 -3.04
N VAL A 174 -12.59 -15.78 -3.69
CA VAL A 174 -11.65 -16.79 -3.19
C VAL A 174 -10.31 -16.60 -3.88
N GLN A 175 -9.26 -16.37 -3.10
CA GLN A 175 -7.90 -16.31 -3.64
C GLN A 175 -7.37 -17.73 -3.83
N THR A 176 -7.26 -18.17 -5.09
CA THR A 176 -6.77 -19.51 -5.44
C THR A 176 -5.27 -19.57 -5.69
N LYS A 177 -4.61 -18.40 -5.78
CA LYS A 177 -3.18 -18.28 -6.08
C LYS A 177 -2.62 -16.97 -5.54
N ARG A 178 -1.41 -17.02 -5.00
CA ARG A 178 -0.60 -15.85 -4.66
C ARG A 178 0.63 -15.79 -5.56
N GLY A 179 1.02 -14.58 -5.93
CA GLY A 179 2.13 -14.32 -6.83
C GLY A 179 1.79 -14.59 -8.31
N CYS A 180 2.72 -14.28 -9.16
CA CYS A 180 2.64 -14.46 -10.60
C CYS A 180 3.88 -15.23 -11.07
N PRO A 181 3.74 -16.30 -11.89
CA PRO A 181 4.88 -17.05 -12.38
C PRO A 181 5.58 -16.39 -13.57
N TYR A 182 5.09 -15.23 -14.03
CA TYR A 182 5.62 -14.53 -15.20
C TYR A 182 6.63 -13.48 -14.79
N ASP A 183 7.66 -13.33 -15.62
CA ASP A 183 8.70 -12.32 -15.50
C ASP A 183 8.52 -11.26 -16.60
N CYS A 184 7.46 -10.46 -16.44
CA CYS A 184 7.13 -9.42 -17.42
C CYS A 184 8.04 -8.22 -17.24
N ALA A 185 8.59 -7.69 -18.35
CA ALA A 185 9.52 -6.56 -18.34
C ALA A 185 8.93 -5.25 -17.75
N PHE A 186 7.61 -5.16 -17.60
CA PHE A 186 6.91 -4.01 -17.02
C PHE A 186 6.42 -4.25 -15.59
N CYS A 187 6.65 -5.37 -15.00
CA CYS A 187 6.25 -5.76 -13.67
C CYS A 187 7.43 -6.39 -12.92
#